data_a8e3fe25d36f1dfce25467d8a07c474d
#
_entry.id   a8e3fe25d36f1dfce25467d8a07c474d
#
_cell.length_a   1.000
_cell.length_b   1.000
_cell.length_c   1.000
_cell.angle_alpha   90.00
_cell.angle_beta   90.00
_cell.angle_gamma   90.00
#
_symmetry.space_group_name_H-M   'P 1'
#
loop_
_entity.id
_entity.type
_entity.pdbx_description
1 polymer ?
#
loop_
_entity_poly.entity_id
_entity_poly.type
_entity_poly.pdbx_seq_one_letter_code
_entity_poly.pdbx_strand_id
1 'polypeptide(L)'
;MTDMQQSRIVNFLPGFSASLPDTHRLLGSANLVVHPNVSQIVLHGSRGLAGGCRPDSDIDLSLIVDVPKAQITGDLFHKITKITLDNWLAPIEVDLAVIYDLKKCGLNCFNLTHWGPDLCQIVGVDCFGLYKLQKGFCGFVKNAGVQVQLMYPCLKIWQRK
;
A
#
# COMPACT_ATOMS: atom_id res chain seq x y z
N MET A 1 12.44 -21.49 -10.21
CA MET A 1 12.11 -21.10 -9.95
C MET A 1 11.05 -21.04 -9.13
N THR A 2 10.79 -21.27 -8.59
CA THR A 2 9.86 -21.39 -7.57
C THR A 2 9.95 -20.36 -6.56
N ASP A 3 10.99 -19.71 -6.53
CA ASP A 3 11.22 -18.75 -5.56
C ASP A 3 10.36 -17.55 -5.68
N MET A 4 9.68 -17.37 -6.77
CA MET A 4 8.74 -16.29 -6.98
C MET A 4 7.38 -16.62 -6.39
N GLN A 5 7.39 -17.13 -5.17
CA GLN A 5 6.17 -17.51 -4.52
C GLN A 5 5.50 -16.35 -3.82
N GLN A 6 4.18 -16.33 -3.90
CA GLN A 6 3.34 -15.42 -3.13
C GLN A 6 3.45 -15.76 -1.65
N SER A 7 3.36 -14.75 -0.81
CA SER A 7 3.41 -14.94 0.64
C SER A 7 2.10 -14.51 1.26
N ARG A 8 1.51 -15.40 2.07
CA ARG A 8 0.38 -15.03 2.91
C ARG A 8 0.93 -14.35 4.16
N ILE A 9 0.40 -13.17 4.46
CA ILE A 9 0.90 -12.37 5.55
C ILE A 9 0.15 -12.73 6.83
N VAL A 10 0.88 -13.25 7.81
CA VAL A 10 0.33 -13.61 9.12
C VAL A 10 1.14 -13.01 10.27
N ASN A 11 2.38 -12.59 10.01
CA ASN A 11 3.27 -12.04 11.04
C ASN A 11 3.38 -10.54 10.90
N PHE A 12 2.41 -9.83 11.47
CA PHE A 12 2.42 -8.38 11.44
C PHE A 12 3.42 -7.82 12.45
N LEU A 13 3.81 -6.56 12.24
CA LEU A 13 4.75 -5.89 13.13
C LEU A 13 4.14 -5.72 14.52
N PRO A 14 4.98 -5.74 15.58
CA PRO A 14 4.53 -5.52 16.95
C PRO A 14 3.83 -4.16 17.08
N GLY A 15 2.85 -4.10 17.95
CA GLY A 15 2.11 -2.88 18.19
C GLY A 15 0.88 -2.70 17.33
N PHE A 16 0.81 -3.36 16.17
CA PHE A 16 -0.37 -3.25 15.32
C PHE A 16 -1.62 -3.79 16.05
N SER A 17 -1.53 -5.01 16.59
CA SER A 17 -2.66 -5.60 17.30
C SER A 17 -3.05 -4.80 18.54
N ALA A 18 -2.08 -4.21 19.22
CA ALA A 18 -2.36 -3.41 20.42
C ALA A 18 -3.02 -2.08 20.06
N SER A 19 -2.58 -1.45 18.97
CA SER A 19 -3.09 -0.14 18.56
C SER A 19 -4.43 -0.23 17.86
N LEU A 20 -4.63 -1.25 17.03
CA LEU A 20 -5.79 -1.38 16.17
C LEU A 20 -6.27 -2.83 16.16
N PRO A 21 -6.78 -3.33 17.30
CA PRO A 21 -7.11 -4.77 17.42
C PRO A 21 -8.16 -5.24 16.43
N ASP A 22 -9.15 -4.41 16.12
CA ASP A 22 -10.21 -4.81 15.19
C ASP A 22 -9.69 -4.92 13.77
N THR A 23 -8.91 -3.95 13.33
CA THR A 23 -8.31 -3.98 11.99
C THR A 23 -7.30 -5.12 11.88
N HIS A 24 -6.53 -5.36 12.93
CA HIS A 24 -5.60 -6.49 12.99
C HIS A 24 -6.33 -7.82 12.80
N ARG A 25 -7.43 -8.00 13.52
CA ARG A 25 -8.23 -9.23 13.43
C ARG A 25 -8.80 -9.40 12.02
N LEU A 26 -9.28 -8.31 11.44
CA LEU A 26 -9.87 -8.33 10.11
C LEU A 26 -8.84 -8.71 9.06
N LEU A 27 -7.64 -8.15 9.13
CA LEU A 27 -6.56 -8.49 8.20
C LEU A 27 -6.06 -9.92 8.42
N GLY A 28 -6.09 -10.42 9.65
CA GLY A 28 -5.72 -11.79 9.93
C GLY A 28 -6.63 -12.80 9.24
N SER A 29 -7.89 -12.45 9.00
CA SER A 29 -8.86 -13.34 8.34
C SER A 29 -9.05 -13.03 6.86
N ALA A 30 -8.36 -12.04 6.32
CA ALA A 30 -8.58 -11.56 4.96
C ALA A 30 -7.88 -12.38 3.89
N ASN A 31 -7.01 -13.32 4.28
CA ASN A 31 -6.13 -14.04 3.37
C ASN A 31 -5.30 -13.06 2.54
N LEU A 32 -4.56 -12.22 3.25
CA LEU A 32 -3.72 -11.19 2.64
C LEU A 32 -2.49 -11.84 2.02
N VAL A 33 -2.48 -11.90 0.70
CA VAL A 33 -1.40 -12.54 -0.08
C VAL A 33 -0.69 -11.47 -0.88
N VAL A 34 0.63 -11.46 -0.86
CA VAL A 34 1.41 -10.45 -1.57
C VAL A 34 2.46 -11.07 -2.47
N HIS A 35 2.78 -10.36 -3.51
CA HIS A 35 3.83 -10.71 -4.47
C HIS A 35 5.21 -10.64 -3.79
N PRO A 36 6.18 -11.47 -4.19
CA PRO A 36 7.53 -11.45 -3.59
C PRO A 36 8.24 -10.09 -3.63
N ASN A 37 7.92 -9.23 -4.56
CA ASN A 37 8.53 -7.91 -4.66
C ASN A 37 7.96 -6.88 -3.68
N VAL A 38 6.89 -7.21 -2.95
CA VAL A 38 6.35 -6.32 -1.93
C VAL A 38 7.24 -6.40 -0.70
N SER A 39 7.78 -5.26 -0.28
CA SER A 39 8.70 -5.19 0.85
C SER A 39 8.05 -4.70 2.13
N GLN A 40 6.98 -3.91 2.03
CA GLN A 40 6.30 -3.34 3.19
C GLN A 40 4.81 -3.23 2.90
N ILE A 41 4.01 -3.22 3.96
CA ILE A 41 2.58 -2.92 3.89
C ILE A 41 2.28 -1.79 4.85
N VAL A 42 1.59 -0.77 4.37
CA VAL A 42 1.23 0.42 5.14
C VAL A 42 -0.29 0.52 5.20
N LEU A 43 -0.81 0.73 6.40
CA LEU A 43 -2.24 0.92 6.65
C LEU A 43 -2.52 2.40 6.86
N HIS A 44 -3.59 2.88 6.24
CA HIS A 44 -4.01 4.27 6.41
C HIS A 44 -5.55 4.34 6.38
N GLY A 45 -6.10 5.55 6.36
CA GLY A 45 -7.54 5.74 6.31
C GLY A 45 -8.24 5.53 7.65
N SER A 46 -9.56 5.41 7.62
CA SER A 46 -10.39 5.40 8.83
C SER A 46 -10.22 4.12 9.67
N ARG A 47 -9.81 3.01 9.07
CA ARG A 47 -9.50 1.79 9.83
C ARG A 47 -8.06 1.75 10.33
N GLY A 48 -7.29 2.78 10.02
CA GLY A 48 -5.95 3.00 10.55
C GLY A 48 -5.96 4.04 11.66
N LEU A 49 -4.85 4.74 11.80
CA LEU A 49 -4.66 5.73 12.89
C LEU A 49 -5.58 6.93 12.78
N ALA A 50 -6.13 7.21 11.61
CA ALA A 50 -7.07 8.34 11.47
C ALA A 50 -8.34 8.12 12.26
N GLY A 51 -8.79 6.87 12.40
CA GLY A 51 -9.98 6.54 13.15
C GLY A 51 -11.27 6.95 12.46
N GLY A 52 -12.39 6.71 13.16
CA GLY A 52 -13.69 7.11 12.66
C GLY A 52 -14.32 6.16 11.67
N CYS A 53 -13.86 4.91 11.61
CA CYS A 53 -14.43 3.95 10.67
C CYS A 53 -15.85 3.55 11.06
N ARG A 54 -16.64 3.21 10.05
CA ARG A 54 -17.96 2.63 10.19
C ARG A 54 -17.88 1.14 9.84
N PRO A 55 -18.93 0.36 10.16
CA PRO A 55 -18.92 -1.08 9.86
C PRO A 55 -18.65 -1.40 8.39
N ASP A 56 -19.02 -0.51 7.47
CA ASP A 56 -18.85 -0.70 6.04
C ASP A 56 -17.62 0.02 5.47
N SER A 57 -16.80 0.63 6.30
CA SER A 57 -15.60 1.35 5.83
C SER A 57 -14.60 0.39 5.21
N ASP A 58 -14.01 0.80 4.08
CA ASP A 58 -12.95 0.05 3.43
C ASP A 58 -11.70 0.01 4.31
N ILE A 59 -10.84 -0.98 4.04
CA ILE A 59 -9.48 -0.98 4.56
C ILE A 59 -8.58 -0.37 3.49
N ASP A 60 -7.81 0.65 3.86
CA ASP A 60 -6.90 1.32 2.95
C ASP A 60 -5.48 0.81 3.15
N LEU A 61 -4.96 0.07 2.19
CA LEU A 61 -3.61 -0.51 2.24
C LEU A 61 -2.76 -0.01 1.09
N SER A 62 -1.49 0.20 1.38
CA SER A 62 -0.48 0.46 0.37
C SER A 62 0.59 -0.63 0.44
N LEU A 63 0.84 -1.27 -0.70
CA LEU A 63 1.91 -2.25 -0.84
C LEU A 63 3.13 -1.52 -1.41
N ILE A 64 4.22 -1.54 -0.66
CA ILE A 64 5.45 -0.87 -1.08
C ILE A 64 6.32 -1.89 -1.81
N VAL A 65 6.70 -1.57 -3.03
CA VAL A 65 7.48 -2.44 -3.90
C VAL A 65 8.91 -1.98 -3.96
N ASP A 66 9.84 -2.90 -3.75
CA ASP A 66 11.27 -2.62 -3.84
C ASP A 66 11.84 -3.35 -5.07
N VAL A 67 11.94 -2.64 -6.17
CA VAL A 67 12.53 -3.14 -7.41
C VAL A 67 13.35 -2.02 -8.02
N PRO A 68 14.33 -2.34 -8.87
CA PRO A 68 15.03 -1.30 -9.64
C PRO A 68 14.06 -0.47 -10.46
N LYS A 69 14.36 0.80 -10.63
CA LYS A 69 13.48 1.73 -11.34
C LYS A 69 13.12 1.21 -12.73
N ALA A 70 14.06 0.54 -13.40
CA ALA A 70 13.84 0.00 -14.75
C ALA A 70 12.77 -1.09 -14.78
N GLN A 71 12.44 -1.70 -13.62
CA GLN A 71 11.42 -2.75 -13.54
C GLN A 71 10.04 -2.21 -13.18
N ILE A 72 9.89 -0.90 -13.03
CA ILE A 72 8.60 -0.30 -12.74
C ILE A 72 7.81 -0.27 -14.04
N THR A 73 7.01 -1.31 -14.25
CA THR A 73 6.19 -1.45 -15.46
C THR A 73 4.74 -1.66 -15.07
N GLY A 74 3.85 -1.32 -16.00
CA GLY A 74 2.42 -1.57 -15.79
C GLY A 74 2.13 -3.04 -15.58
N ASP A 75 2.80 -3.92 -16.33
CA ASP A 75 2.56 -5.37 -16.23
C ASP A 75 2.93 -5.91 -14.85
N LEU A 76 4.09 -5.52 -14.33
CA LEU A 76 4.50 -5.97 -13.00
C LEU A 76 3.57 -5.46 -11.92
N PHE A 77 3.24 -4.18 -11.95
CA PHE A 77 2.40 -3.57 -10.91
C PHE A 77 0.97 -4.07 -10.99
N HIS A 78 0.47 -4.33 -12.20
CA HIS A 78 -0.83 -4.96 -12.38
C HIS A 78 -0.87 -6.34 -11.74
N LYS A 79 0.17 -7.15 -11.97
CA LYS A 79 0.27 -8.48 -11.40
C LYS A 79 0.33 -8.43 -9.87
N ILE A 80 1.12 -7.53 -9.31
CA ILE A 80 1.24 -7.37 -7.86
C ILE A 80 -0.13 -7.02 -7.26
N THR A 81 -0.83 -6.07 -7.85
CA THR A 81 -2.14 -5.64 -7.38
C THR A 81 -3.14 -6.78 -7.45
N LYS A 82 -3.17 -7.48 -8.58
CA LYS A 82 -4.14 -8.52 -8.83
C LYS A 82 -3.98 -9.71 -7.89
N ILE A 83 -2.76 -10.08 -7.56
CA ILE A 83 -2.50 -11.16 -6.60
C ILE A 83 -3.21 -10.89 -5.28
N THR A 84 -3.07 -9.70 -4.75
CA THR A 84 -3.70 -9.35 -3.47
C THR A 84 -5.22 -9.29 -3.59
N LEU A 85 -5.73 -8.65 -4.63
CA LEU A 85 -7.18 -8.51 -4.80
C LEU A 85 -7.88 -9.85 -5.03
N ASP A 86 -7.27 -10.73 -5.83
CA ASP A 86 -7.89 -12.02 -6.16
C ASP A 86 -7.94 -12.97 -4.98
N ASN A 87 -7.05 -12.81 -4.01
CA ASN A 87 -7.00 -13.67 -2.82
C ASN A 87 -7.74 -13.10 -1.61
N TRP A 88 -8.23 -11.88 -1.71
CA TRP A 88 -8.87 -11.18 -0.59
C TRP A 88 -10.21 -11.84 -0.25
N LEU A 89 -10.37 -12.25 1.02
CA LEU A 89 -11.56 -12.97 1.48
C LEU A 89 -12.37 -12.23 2.54
N ALA A 90 -11.88 -11.08 3.02
CA ALA A 90 -12.62 -10.34 4.04
C ALA A 90 -13.93 -9.78 3.44
N PRO A 91 -15.00 -9.67 4.27
CA PRO A 91 -16.26 -9.11 3.79
C PRO A 91 -16.19 -7.60 3.55
N ILE A 92 -15.17 -6.95 4.10
CA ILE A 92 -14.91 -5.53 3.88
C ILE A 92 -13.99 -5.37 2.69
N GLU A 93 -14.26 -4.41 1.82
CA GLU A 93 -13.40 -4.14 0.67
C GLU A 93 -12.05 -3.59 1.09
N VAL A 94 -11.02 -3.90 0.31
CA VAL A 94 -9.71 -3.26 0.45
C VAL A 94 -9.58 -2.21 -0.64
N ASP A 95 -9.19 -1.00 -0.25
CA ASP A 95 -8.79 0.04 -1.20
C ASP A 95 -7.27 -0.04 -1.29
N LEU A 96 -6.79 -0.61 -2.39
CA LEU A 96 -5.41 -1.04 -2.52
C LEU A 96 -4.63 -0.13 -3.45
N ALA A 97 -3.49 0.34 -3.00
CA ALA A 97 -2.51 1.02 -3.83
C ALA A 97 -1.21 0.24 -3.80
N VAL A 98 -0.54 0.12 -4.93
CA VAL A 98 0.79 -0.47 -5.01
C VAL A 98 1.75 0.67 -5.34
N ILE A 99 2.77 0.84 -4.50
CA ILE A 99 3.62 2.03 -4.54
C ILE A 99 5.07 1.60 -4.66
N TYR A 100 5.76 2.20 -5.61
CA TYR A 100 7.21 2.12 -5.71
C TYR A 100 7.85 2.72 -4.45
N ASP A 101 8.90 2.09 -3.94
CA ASP A 101 9.58 2.58 -2.74
C ASP A 101 10.08 4.00 -2.96
N LEU A 102 9.43 4.94 -2.29
CA LEU A 102 9.65 6.37 -2.50
C LEU A 102 11.04 6.83 -2.06
N LYS A 103 11.75 6.02 -1.29
CA LYS A 103 13.15 6.32 -0.97
C LYS A 103 14.01 6.39 -2.23
N LYS A 104 13.62 5.65 -3.26
CA LYS A 104 14.39 5.58 -4.50
C LYS A 104 14.24 6.81 -5.37
N CYS A 105 13.28 7.67 -5.10
CA CYS A 105 13.18 8.95 -5.80
C CYS A 105 13.79 10.10 -4.99
N GLY A 106 14.40 9.78 -3.84
CA GLY A 106 15.05 10.78 -3.01
C GLY A 106 14.12 11.52 -2.05
N LEU A 107 12.84 11.18 -2.06
CA LEU A 107 11.86 11.81 -1.19
C LEU A 107 10.94 10.75 -0.60
N ASN A 108 10.99 10.57 0.71
CA ASN A 108 10.17 9.59 1.40
C ASN A 108 8.86 10.22 1.85
N CYS A 109 7.87 10.21 0.98
CA CYS A 109 6.59 10.85 1.24
C CYS A 109 5.83 10.23 2.41
N PHE A 110 6.11 8.95 2.74
CA PHE A 110 5.42 8.28 3.84
C PHE A 110 5.91 8.70 5.22
N ASN A 111 7.09 9.31 5.29
CA ASN A 111 7.65 9.73 6.57
C ASN A 111 7.42 11.20 6.87
N LEU A 112 6.74 11.92 6.00
CA LEU A 112 6.48 13.34 6.20
C LEU A 112 5.24 13.51 7.06
N THR A 113 5.33 14.36 8.09
CA THR A 113 4.17 14.74 8.88
C THR A 113 3.35 15.81 8.17
N HIS A 114 3.98 16.54 7.26
CA HIS A 114 3.35 17.54 6.43
C HIS A 114 3.97 17.44 5.04
N TRP A 115 3.15 17.27 4.03
CA TRP A 115 3.61 17.18 2.65
C TRP A 115 2.89 18.26 1.81
N GLY A 116 3.59 18.80 0.85
CA GLY A 116 3.02 19.75 -0.08
C GLY A 116 3.76 19.70 -1.42
N PRO A 117 3.21 20.29 -2.46
CA PRO A 117 3.83 20.30 -3.79
C PRO A 117 5.24 20.87 -3.78
N ASP A 118 5.53 21.80 -2.88
CA ASP A 118 6.84 22.39 -2.77
C ASP A 118 7.89 21.45 -2.20
N LEU A 119 7.47 20.38 -1.54
CA LEU A 119 8.39 19.39 -0.97
C LEU A 119 8.65 18.24 -1.94
N CYS A 120 7.82 18.06 -2.97
CA CYS A 120 7.99 17.00 -3.94
C CYS A 120 8.66 17.55 -5.20
N GLN A 121 9.90 17.10 -5.47
CA GLN A 121 10.65 17.60 -6.61
C GLN A 121 10.13 17.10 -7.94
N ILE A 122 9.19 16.15 -7.93
CA ILE A 122 8.63 15.59 -9.15
C ILE A 122 7.18 16.02 -9.37
N VAL A 123 6.68 16.97 -8.59
CA VAL A 123 5.35 17.53 -8.80
C VAL A 123 5.31 18.22 -10.15
N GLY A 124 4.24 18.00 -10.91
CA GLY A 124 4.10 18.55 -12.26
C GLY A 124 4.54 17.61 -13.35
N VAL A 125 5.18 16.48 -12.98
CA VAL A 125 5.50 15.40 -13.92
C VAL A 125 4.74 14.14 -13.51
N ASP A 126 4.72 13.15 -14.38
CA ASP A 126 4.08 11.88 -14.04
C ASP A 126 4.89 11.20 -12.95
N CYS A 127 4.23 10.90 -11.83
CA CYS A 127 4.83 10.11 -10.77
C CYS A 127 4.35 8.67 -10.94
N PHE A 128 5.20 7.81 -11.45
CA PHE A 128 4.86 6.42 -11.72
C PHE A 128 5.02 5.54 -10.47
N GLY A 129 4.99 6.17 -9.30
CA GLY A 129 5.17 5.45 -8.05
C GLY A 129 3.93 4.77 -7.51
N LEU A 130 2.75 5.14 -7.94
CA LEU A 130 1.51 4.61 -7.40
C LEU A 130 0.64 3.99 -8.48
N TYR A 131 0.28 2.72 -8.32
CA TYR A 131 -0.57 1.96 -9.25
C TYR A 131 -1.87 1.58 -8.57
N LYS A 132 -2.98 1.68 -9.28
CA LYS A 132 -4.28 1.24 -8.80
C LYS A 132 -4.98 0.40 -9.85
N LEU A 133 -5.81 -0.54 -9.35
CA LEU A 133 -6.62 -1.43 -10.20
C LEU A 133 -7.93 -1.67 -9.48
N GLN A 134 -8.75 -0.65 -9.34
CA GLN A 134 -10.05 -0.75 -8.68
C GLN A 134 -10.91 0.45 -9.04
N LYS A 135 -12.20 0.32 -8.86
CA LYS A 135 -13.15 1.44 -8.94
C LYS A 135 -13.09 2.14 -10.31
N GLY A 136 -12.91 1.33 -11.35
CA GLY A 136 -12.87 1.85 -12.70
C GLY A 136 -11.53 2.42 -13.13
N PHE A 137 -10.51 2.33 -12.27
CA PHE A 137 -9.18 2.83 -12.59
C PHE A 137 -8.23 1.66 -12.82
N CYS A 138 -7.39 1.76 -13.82
CA CYS A 138 -6.34 0.77 -14.08
C CYS A 138 -5.11 1.50 -14.63
N GLY A 139 -4.02 1.50 -13.84
CA GLY A 139 -2.77 2.09 -14.30
C GLY A 139 -2.07 2.91 -13.23
N PHE A 140 -1.00 3.56 -13.62
CA PHE A 140 -0.27 4.45 -12.72
C PHE A 140 -1.02 5.76 -12.54
N VAL A 141 -0.99 6.27 -11.30
CA VAL A 141 -1.63 7.53 -10.95
C VAL A 141 -0.62 8.65 -11.12
N LYS A 142 -0.98 9.66 -11.91
CA LYS A 142 -0.12 10.83 -12.11
C LYS A 142 -0.07 11.67 -10.84
N ASN A 143 1.07 12.25 -10.58
CA ASN A 143 1.29 13.13 -9.42
C ASN A 143 1.00 12.43 -8.11
N ALA A 144 1.49 11.18 -7.99
CA ALA A 144 1.23 10.35 -6.81
C ALA A 144 1.73 11.00 -5.52
N GLY A 145 2.75 11.84 -5.59
CA GLY A 145 3.21 12.59 -4.43
C GLY A 145 2.12 13.44 -3.80
N VAL A 146 1.24 14.01 -4.62
CA VAL A 146 0.10 14.76 -4.12
C VAL A 146 -0.92 13.82 -3.47
N GLN A 147 -1.11 12.64 -4.07
CA GLN A 147 -2.05 11.65 -3.53
C GLN A 147 -1.59 11.11 -2.17
N VAL A 148 -0.29 10.91 -2.00
CA VAL A 148 0.26 10.37 -0.75
C VAL A 148 -0.09 11.26 0.44
N GLN A 149 -0.20 12.57 0.25
CA GLN A 149 -0.60 13.46 1.33
C GLN A 149 -1.93 13.04 1.97
N LEU A 150 -2.81 12.45 1.18
CA LEU A 150 -4.13 12.03 1.66
C LEU A 150 -4.07 10.73 2.46
N MET A 151 -2.93 10.07 2.49
CA MET A 151 -2.76 8.79 3.19
C MET A 151 -2.37 8.96 4.65
N TYR A 152 -1.96 10.13 5.07
CA TYR A 152 -1.57 10.37 6.46
C TYR A 152 -2.80 10.56 7.35
N PRO A 153 -2.74 10.10 8.60
CA PRO A 153 -1.64 9.34 9.21
C PRO A 153 -1.61 7.90 8.69
N CYS A 154 -0.41 7.30 8.73
CA CYS A 154 -0.23 5.92 8.27
C CYS A 154 0.54 5.10 9.29
N LEU A 155 0.38 3.77 9.22
CA LEU A 155 1.04 2.83 10.10
C LEU A 155 1.62 1.70 9.27
N LYS A 156 2.93 1.49 9.37
CA LYS A 156 3.54 0.31 8.75
C LYS A 156 3.17 -0.91 9.59
N ILE A 157 2.53 -1.91 8.96
CA ILE A 157 2.03 -3.08 9.66
C ILE A 157 2.81 -4.35 9.33
N TRP A 158 3.63 -4.32 8.29
CA TRP A 158 4.43 -5.47 7.90
C TRP A 158 5.63 -5.04 7.10
N GLN A 159 6.71 -5.78 7.26
CA GLN A 159 7.96 -5.56 6.52
C GLN A 159 8.62 -6.89 6.26
N ARG A 160 9.08 -7.09 5.03
CA ARG A 160 9.80 -8.31 4.66
C ARG A 160 11.19 -8.28 5.29
N LYS A 161 11.58 -9.41 5.82
CA LYS A 161 12.91 -9.54 6.43
C LYS A 161 13.98 -9.77 5.40
#